data_39315e4608114cb0affde15643bd13de
#
_entry.id   39315e4608114cb0affde15643bd13de
#
_cell.length_a   1.000
_cell.length_b   1.000
_cell.length_c   1.000
_cell.angle_alpha   90.00
_cell.angle_beta   90.00
_cell.angle_gamma   90.00
#
_symmetry.space_group_name_H-M   'P 1'
#
loop_
_entity.id
_entity.type
_entity.pdbx_description
1 polymer ?
#
loop_
_entity_poly.entity_id
_entity_poly.type
_entity_poly.pdbx_seq_one_letter_code
_entity_poly.pdbx_strand_id
1 'polypeptide(L)'
;LVCRRAGVPMQVSAGGMQPMSLCFLLRNVDVTTALLRDHIHHTGLHGQSKHMGIYHALQRLAEQGEDVPQFGGPWFNATMQEDLICVNITRAAANAADRAQLTQAECRMREDAYKLVALLRKLYPEFAKASIAEIAAQGGVRETYHIRGLYTLSGADILGGAPCADG
;
A
#
# COMPACT_ATOMS: atom_id res chain seq x y z
N LEU A 1 -6.32 14.22 15.87
CA LEU A 1 -7.33 15.30 16.07
C LEU A 1 -7.39 15.73 17.53
N VAL A 2 -7.50 14.77 18.46
CA VAL A 2 -7.60 15.03 19.92
C VAL A 2 -6.39 15.83 20.41
N CYS A 3 -5.17 15.37 20.18
CA CYS A 3 -3.94 16.03 20.59
C CYS A 3 -3.84 17.47 20.07
N ARG A 4 -4.22 17.68 18.80
CA ARG A 4 -4.23 19.02 18.19
C ARG A 4 -5.24 19.95 18.88
N ARG A 5 -6.43 19.45 19.22
CA ARG A 5 -7.45 20.22 19.95
C ARG A 5 -7.03 20.51 21.40
N ALA A 6 -6.24 19.63 21.99
CA ALA A 6 -5.67 19.82 23.31
C ALA A 6 -4.43 20.74 23.33
N GLY A 7 -4.05 21.33 22.20
CA GLY A 7 -2.90 22.23 22.11
C GLY A 7 -1.54 21.55 22.17
N VAL A 8 -1.49 20.19 22.01
CA VAL A 8 -0.23 19.47 21.99
C VAL A 8 0.56 19.84 20.74
N PRO A 9 1.87 20.17 20.86
CA PRO A 9 2.71 20.46 19.71
C PRO A 9 2.78 19.29 18.74
N MET A 10 2.60 19.57 17.46
CA MET A 10 2.59 18.60 16.38
C MET A 10 3.69 18.89 15.37
N GLN A 11 4.17 17.84 14.71
CA GLN A 11 5.15 17.96 13.64
C GLN A 11 4.78 17.03 12.49
N VAL A 12 5.36 17.27 11.32
CA VAL A 12 5.28 16.43 10.13
C VAL A 12 6.65 15.83 9.90
N SER A 13 6.73 14.62 9.39
CA SER A 13 8.00 13.99 9.00
C SER A 13 8.77 14.86 8.00
N ALA A 14 10.07 14.98 8.19
CA ALA A 14 10.95 15.78 7.31
C ALA A 14 10.92 15.28 5.84
N GLY A 15 10.69 13.99 5.63
CA GLY A 15 10.56 13.37 4.30
C GLY A 15 9.16 13.46 3.68
N GLY A 16 8.22 14.20 4.32
CA GLY A 16 6.82 14.21 3.92
C GLY A 16 6.02 13.05 4.51
N MET A 17 4.72 13.03 4.24
CA MET A 17 3.83 11.98 4.72
C MET A 17 3.91 10.73 3.85
N GLN A 18 3.84 9.56 4.47
CA GLN A 18 3.73 8.31 3.74
C GLN A 18 2.44 8.27 2.91
N PRO A 19 2.49 7.75 1.66
CA PRO A 19 1.33 7.73 0.80
C PRO A 19 0.24 6.80 1.37
N MET A 20 -1.00 7.20 1.20
CA MET A 20 -2.17 6.36 1.45
C MET A 20 -2.22 5.20 0.48
N SER A 21 -2.93 4.13 0.83
CA SER A 21 -3.23 3.02 -0.06
C SER A 21 -4.66 2.52 0.14
N LEU A 22 -5.27 2.04 -0.94
CA LEU A 22 -6.59 1.43 -0.94
C LEU A 22 -6.43 -0.04 -1.31
N CYS A 23 -6.84 -0.93 -0.42
CA CYS A 23 -6.88 -2.36 -0.69
C CYS A 23 -8.17 -2.73 -1.42
N PHE A 24 -8.10 -3.79 -2.22
CA PHE A 24 -9.26 -4.34 -2.91
C PHE A 24 -9.14 -5.85 -3.10
N LEU A 25 -10.25 -6.50 -3.35
CA LEU A 25 -10.32 -7.92 -3.65
C LEU A 25 -10.40 -8.14 -5.16
N LEU A 26 -9.56 -9.04 -5.68
CA LEU A 26 -9.64 -9.53 -7.06
C LEU A 26 -10.18 -10.95 -7.07
N ARG A 27 -11.16 -11.19 -7.92
CA ARG A 27 -11.72 -12.51 -8.23
C ARG A 27 -11.24 -13.01 -9.58
N ASN A 28 -11.34 -14.31 -9.81
CA ASN A 28 -10.92 -15.00 -11.04
C ASN A 28 -9.43 -14.84 -11.34
N VAL A 29 -8.60 -14.87 -10.30
CA VAL A 29 -7.15 -14.85 -10.41
C VAL A 29 -6.65 -16.28 -10.34
N ASP A 30 -5.76 -16.67 -11.26
CA ASP A 30 -5.12 -18.00 -11.20
C ASP A 30 -3.98 -17.98 -10.18
N VAL A 31 -4.29 -18.39 -8.96
CA VAL A 31 -3.33 -18.42 -7.84
C VAL A 31 -2.45 -19.69 -7.84
N THR A 32 -2.67 -20.60 -8.76
CA THR A 32 -1.92 -21.87 -8.81
C THR A 32 -0.52 -21.72 -9.40
N THR A 33 -0.29 -20.61 -10.11
CA THR A 33 0.98 -20.34 -10.77
C THR A 33 2.09 -19.98 -9.78
N ALA A 34 3.33 -20.26 -10.17
CA ALA A 34 4.51 -19.93 -9.35
C ALA A 34 4.62 -18.44 -9.02
N LEU A 35 4.14 -17.58 -9.94
CA LEU A 35 4.12 -16.13 -9.72
C LEU A 35 3.34 -15.75 -8.47
N LEU A 36 2.13 -16.27 -8.29
CA LEU A 36 1.25 -15.90 -7.19
C LEU A 36 1.39 -16.80 -5.96
N ARG A 37 1.68 -18.10 -6.15
CA ARG A 37 1.90 -19.03 -5.05
C ARG A 37 3.01 -18.56 -4.12
N ASP A 38 4.13 -18.13 -4.69
CA ASP A 38 5.26 -17.65 -3.94
C ASP A 38 5.01 -16.29 -3.28
N HIS A 39 4.09 -15.49 -3.82
CA HIS A 39 3.66 -14.23 -3.21
C HIS A 39 2.75 -14.44 -2.01
N ILE A 40 1.83 -15.38 -2.13
CA ILE A 40 0.77 -15.62 -1.13
C ILE A 40 1.35 -16.35 0.08
N HIS A 41 2.32 -17.24 -0.12
CA HIS A 41 2.86 -18.11 0.94
C HIS A 41 4.19 -17.66 1.52
N HIS A 42 4.89 -16.70 0.90
CA HIS A 42 6.16 -16.19 1.41
C HIS A 42 6.00 -14.83 2.09
N THR A 43 5.45 -14.84 3.29
CA THR A 43 5.60 -13.75 4.27
C THR A 43 6.97 -13.76 4.94
N GLY A 44 7.96 -14.43 4.35
CA GLY A 44 9.31 -14.56 4.89
C GLY A 44 10.06 -13.24 4.87
N LEU A 45 10.61 -12.86 6.00
CA LEU A 45 11.44 -11.69 6.27
C LEU A 45 12.74 -11.61 5.44
N HIS A 46 13.01 -12.57 4.59
CA HIS A 46 14.22 -12.68 3.80
C HIS A 46 13.88 -13.01 2.35
N GLY A 47 13.84 -12.01 1.52
CA GLY A 47 13.85 -12.28 0.11
C GLY A 47 13.44 -11.06 -0.69
N GLN A 48 14.20 -10.81 -1.72
CA GLN A 48 13.75 -10.05 -2.87
C GLN A 48 12.51 -10.78 -3.41
N SER A 49 11.36 -10.35 -2.97
CA SER A 49 10.11 -11.00 -3.27
C SER A 49 9.85 -10.90 -4.78
N LYS A 50 9.33 -11.96 -5.37
CA LYS A 50 8.98 -12.02 -6.82
C LYS A 50 8.01 -10.91 -7.27
N HIS A 51 7.32 -10.23 -6.33
CA HIS A 51 6.55 -9.02 -6.63
C HIS A 51 7.39 -7.92 -7.28
N MET A 52 8.69 -7.88 -7.06
CA MET A 52 9.58 -6.97 -7.77
C MET A 52 9.50 -7.15 -9.29
N GLY A 53 9.21 -8.33 -9.78
CA GLY A 53 8.97 -8.56 -11.21
C GLY A 53 7.78 -7.76 -11.74
N ILE A 54 6.66 -7.77 -11.02
CA ILE A 54 5.47 -6.99 -11.38
C ILE A 54 5.75 -5.49 -11.20
N TYR A 55 6.41 -5.10 -10.13
CA TYR A 55 6.82 -3.72 -9.89
C TYR A 55 7.65 -3.18 -11.06
N HIS A 56 8.70 -3.88 -11.47
CA HIS A 56 9.55 -3.46 -12.59
C HIS A 56 8.82 -3.51 -13.93
N ALA A 57 7.87 -4.43 -14.13
CA ALA A 57 7.07 -4.44 -15.35
C ALA A 57 6.18 -3.20 -15.46
N LEU A 58 5.55 -2.79 -14.36
CA LEU A 58 4.77 -1.55 -14.32
C LEU A 58 5.65 -0.31 -14.50
N GLN A 59 6.84 -0.28 -13.89
CA GLN A 59 7.80 0.80 -14.11
C GLN A 59 8.19 0.93 -15.58
N ARG A 60 8.52 -0.18 -16.24
CA ARG A 60 8.86 -0.17 -17.68
C ARG A 60 7.72 0.35 -18.53
N LEU A 61 6.46 0.03 -18.23
CA LEU A 61 5.31 0.59 -18.94
C LEU A 61 5.23 2.11 -18.77
N ALA A 62 5.46 2.61 -17.55
CA ALA A 62 5.47 4.04 -17.29
C ALA A 62 6.61 4.76 -18.06
N GLU A 63 7.81 4.15 -18.12
CA GLU A 63 8.95 4.65 -18.90
C GLU A 63 8.68 4.64 -20.40
N GLN A 64 7.82 3.75 -20.89
CA GLN A 64 7.35 3.69 -22.28
C GLN A 64 6.21 4.67 -22.61
N GLY A 65 5.76 5.45 -21.61
CA GLY A 65 4.72 6.46 -21.78
C GLY A 65 3.28 5.95 -21.59
N GLU A 66 3.09 4.73 -21.08
CA GLU A 66 1.76 4.24 -20.71
C GLU A 66 1.24 5.00 -19.47
N ASP A 67 -0.08 5.19 -19.38
CA ASP A 67 -0.74 5.83 -18.23
C ASP A 67 -0.76 4.86 -17.03
N VAL A 68 0.37 4.76 -16.34
CA VAL A 68 0.51 3.95 -15.14
C VAL A 68 0.29 4.82 -13.91
N PRO A 69 -0.75 4.56 -13.09
CA PRO A 69 -0.97 5.30 -11.85
C PRO A 69 0.19 5.15 -10.86
N GLN A 70 0.25 6.03 -9.87
CA GLN A 70 1.16 5.85 -8.76
C GLN A 70 0.84 4.54 -8.02
N PHE A 71 1.85 3.70 -7.83
CA PHE A 71 1.69 2.38 -7.24
C PHE A 71 2.84 2.05 -6.28
N GLY A 72 2.68 0.96 -5.54
CA GLY A 72 3.73 0.38 -4.70
C GLY A 72 3.43 -1.09 -4.43
N GLY A 73 4.43 -1.87 -4.14
CA GLY A 73 4.32 -3.32 -4.04
C GLY A 73 4.44 -3.96 -5.41
N PRO A 74 3.47 -4.76 -5.90
CA PRO A 74 2.21 -5.12 -5.22
C PRO A 74 2.39 -6.10 -4.06
N TRP A 75 1.46 -6.08 -3.11
CA TRP A 75 1.34 -7.15 -2.11
C TRP A 75 0.03 -7.88 -2.34
N PHE A 76 0.11 -9.20 -2.40
CA PHE A 76 -1.01 -10.10 -2.56
C PHE A 76 -1.14 -10.98 -1.32
N ASN A 77 -2.36 -11.15 -0.84
CA ASN A 77 -2.66 -12.02 0.30
C ASN A 77 -3.78 -12.99 -0.11
N ALA A 78 -3.61 -14.27 0.24
CA ALA A 78 -4.65 -15.27 0.09
C ALA A 78 -5.89 -14.89 0.90
N THR A 79 -7.04 -15.34 0.42
CA THR A 79 -8.28 -15.36 1.18
C THR A 79 -8.70 -16.81 1.46
N MET A 80 -9.86 -17.00 2.07
CA MET A 80 -10.44 -18.34 2.25
C MET A 80 -10.99 -18.93 0.96
N GLN A 81 -11.09 -18.15 -0.13
CA GLN A 81 -11.55 -18.57 -1.44
C GLN A 81 -10.36 -18.68 -2.39
N GLU A 82 -10.27 -19.78 -3.13
CA GLU A 82 -9.11 -20.12 -3.97
C GLU A 82 -8.86 -19.15 -5.13
N ASP A 83 -9.93 -18.52 -5.65
CA ASP A 83 -9.87 -17.58 -6.78
C ASP A 83 -9.91 -16.10 -6.38
N LEU A 84 -9.91 -15.82 -5.07
CA LEU A 84 -10.04 -14.49 -4.50
C LEU A 84 -8.78 -14.09 -3.74
N ILE A 85 -8.17 -12.98 -4.10
CA ILE A 85 -7.00 -12.44 -3.43
C ILE A 85 -7.22 -10.99 -2.96
N CYS A 86 -6.59 -10.64 -1.84
CA CYS A 86 -6.51 -9.25 -1.41
C CYS A 86 -5.27 -8.59 -2.00
N VAL A 87 -5.44 -7.40 -2.56
CA VAL A 87 -4.38 -6.65 -3.25
C VAL A 87 -4.16 -5.30 -2.60
N ASN A 88 -2.89 -5.00 -2.32
CA ASN A 88 -2.43 -3.68 -1.90
C ASN A 88 -1.38 -3.18 -2.91
N ILE A 89 -1.80 -2.32 -3.83
CA ILE A 89 -0.95 -1.81 -4.91
C ILE A 89 -1.09 -0.29 -5.10
N THR A 90 -2.28 0.28 -4.84
CA THR A 90 -2.51 1.72 -5.05
C THR A 90 -1.69 2.59 -4.11
N ARG A 91 -1.35 3.79 -4.57
CA ARG A 91 -0.69 4.82 -3.75
C ARG A 91 -1.25 6.19 -4.10
N ALA A 92 -1.51 6.99 -3.07
CA ALA A 92 -1.85 8.40 -3.23
C ALA A 92 -1.12 9.24 -2.17
N ALA A 93 -0.30 10.16 -2.62
CA ALA A 93 0.32 11.15 -1.74
C ALA A 93 -0.74 12.20 -1.39
N ALA A 94 -1.12 12.27 -0.11
CA ALA A 94 -2.09 13.24 0.40
C ALA A 94 -1.96 13.42 1.91
N ASN A 95 -2.29 14.61 2.39
CA ASN A 95 -2.46 14.86 3.81
C ASN A 95 -3.89 14.44 4.22
N ALA A 96 -4.02 13.27 4.83
CA ALA A 96 -5.32 12.77 5.27
C ALA A 96 -5.95 13.55 6.45
N ALA A 97 -5.23 14.48 7.06
CA ALA A 97 -5.80 15.41 8.02
C ALA A 97 -6.52 16.60 7.35
N ASP A 98 -6.33 16.78 6.04
CA ASP A 98 -7.09 17.69 5.20
C ASP A 98 -8.21 16.92 4.49
N ARG A 99 -9.46 17.30 4.75
CA ARG A 99 -10.63 16.58 4.21
C ARG A 99 -10.72 16.62 2.68
N ALA A 100 -10.32 17.71 2.06
CA ALA A 100 -10.37 17.83 0.60
C ALA A 100 -9.33 16.91 -0.04
N GLN A 101 -8.10 16.91 0.47
CA GLN A 101 -7.05 16.02 0.00
C GLN A 101 -7.39 14.54 0.25
N LEU A 102 -7.95 14.21 1.41
CA LEU A 102 -8.41 12.86 1.72
C LEU A 102 -9.45 12.39 0.71
N THR A 103 -10.50 13.20 0.45
CA THR A 103 -11.55 12.86 -0.51
C THR A 103 -10.98 12.68 -1.91
N GLN A 104 -10.11 13.58 -2.34
CA GLN A 104 -9.48 13.48 -3.66
C GLN A 104 -8.60 12.23 -3.81
N ALA A 105 -7.83 11.89 -2.76
CA ALA A 105 -7.03 10.67 -2.74
C ALA A 105 -7.91 9.40 -2.80
N GLU A 106 -9.02 9.37 -2.06
CA GLU A 106 -9.99 8.28 -2.08
C GLU A 106 -10.59 8.05 -3.48
N CYS A 107 -11.04 9.11 -4.14
CA CYS A 107 -11.57 9.02 -5.50
C CYS A 107 -10.50 8.51 -6.48
N ARG A 108 -9.32 9.11 -6.44
CA ARG A 108 -8.22 8.76 -7.31
C ARG A 108 -7.79 7.29 -7.14
N MET A 109 -7.59 6.83 -5.91
CA MET A 109 -7.18 5.44 -5.66
C MET A 109 -8.20 4.41 -6.16
N ARG A 110 -9.50 4.76 -6.18
CA ARG A 110 -10.54 3.89 -6.77
C ARG A 110 -10.40 3.79 -8.29
N GLU A 111 -10.17 4.90 -8.98
CA GLU A 111 -9.90 4.91 -10.41
C GLU A 111 -8.60 4.18 -10.74
N ASP A 112 -7.54 4.43 -9.97
CA ASP A 112 -6.23 3.81 -10.12
C ASP A 112 -6.29 2.29 -9.93
N ALA A 113 -7.15 1.77 -9.04
CA ALA A 113 -7.34 0.33 -8.88
C ALA A 113 -7.82 -0.33 -10.18
N TYR A 114 -8.78 0.26 -10.88
CA TYR A 114 -9.25 -0.27 -12.17
C TYR A 114 -8.17 -0.19 -13.25
N LYS A 115 -7.43 0.91 -13.33
CA LYS A 115 -6.32 1.06 -14.28
C LYS A 115 -5.22 0.02 -14.02
N LEU A 116 -4.81 -0.15 -12.77
CA LEU A 116 -3.78 -1.13 -12.39
C LEU A 116 -4.22 -2.56 -12.70
N VAL A 117 -5.49 -2.91 -12.46
CA VAL A 117 -6.02 -4.24 -12.81
C VAL A 117 -6.01 -4.44 -14.34
N ALA A 118 -6.35 -3.42 -15.13
CA ALA A 118 -6.26 -3.50 -16.58
C ALA A 118 -4.81 -3.74 -17.06
N LEU A 119 -3.83 -3.09 -16.44
CA LEU A 119 -2.41 -3.31 -16.73
C LEU A 119 -1.95 -4.72 -16.32
N LEU A 120 -2.37 -5.21 -15.15
CA LEU A 120 -2.05 -6.58 -14.73
C LEU A 120 -2.62 -7.62 -15.71
N ARG A 121 -3.84 -7.43 -16.20
CA ARG A 121 -4.45 -8.29 -17.23
C ARG A 121 -3.65 -8.30 -18.53
N LYS A 122 -3.10 -7.15 -18.92
CA LYS A 122 -2.28 -7.01 -20.14
C LYS A 122 -0.92 -7.70 -19.99
N LEU A 123 -0.35 -7.65 -18.79
CA LEU A 123 1.01 -8.12 -18.52
C LEU A 123 1.09 -9.62 -18.19
N TYR A 124 0.07 -10.17 -17.52
CA TYR A 124 0.17 -11.49 -16.89
C TYR A 124 -1.07 -12.34 -17.15
N PRO A 125 -0.93 -13.55 -17.71
CA PRO A 125 -2.06 -14.45 -18.00
C PRO A 125 -2.83 -14.87 -16.75
N GLU A 126 -2.17 -14.88 -15.57
CA GLU A 126 -2.79 -15.19 -14.28
C GLU A 126 -3.93 -14.22 -13.93
N PHE A 127 -3.83 -13.00 -14.42
CA PHE A 127 -4.83 -11.95 -14.21
C PHE A 127 -5.79 -11.77 -15.39
N ALA A 128 -5.68 -12.56 -16.46
CA ALA A 128 -6.45 -12.34 -17.70
C ALA A 128 -7.97 -12.22 -17.48
N LYS A 129 -8.50 -13.00 -16.52
CA LYS A 129 -9.92 -13.01 -16.15
C LYS A 129 -10.23 -12.24 -14.85
N ALA A 130 -9.19 -11.65 -14.23
CA ALA A 130 -9.34 -10.99 -12.95
C ALA A 130 -10.36 -9.84 -13.00
N SER A 131 -11.15 -9.70 -11.99
CA SER A 131 -12.10 -8.59 -11.81
C SER A 131 -12.09 -8.11 -10.37
N ILE A 132 -12.32 -6.83 -10.16
CA ILE A 132 -12.49 -6.28 -8.82
C ILE A 132 -13.81 -6.81 -8.26
N ALA A 133 -13.73 -7.58 -7.18
CA ALA A 133 -14.88 -8.10 -6.46
C ALA A 133 -15.39 -7.09 -5.43
N GLU A 134 -14.47 -6.42 -4.74
CA GLU A 134 -14.77 -5.45 -3.71
C GLU A 134 -13.61 -4.46 -3.57
N ILE A 135 -13.92 -3.21 -3.22
CA ILE A 135 -12.93 -2.19 -2.87
C ILE A 135 -13.17 -1.81 -1.41
N ALA A 136 -12.10 -1.66 -0.63
CA ALA A 136 -12.19 -1.24 0.76
C ALA A 136 -13.00 0.06 0.90
N ALA A 137 -13.82 0.13 1.95
CA ALA A 137 -14.69 1.28 2.19
C ALA A 137 -13.91 2.60 2.35
N GLN A 138 -12.67 2.50 2.86
CA GLN A 138 -11.79 3.64 3.13
C GLN A 138 -10.35 3.33 2.72
N GLY A 139 -9.62 4.36 2.30
CA GLY A 139 -8.18 4.31 2.10
C GLY A 139 -7.43 4.17 3.43
N GLY A 140 -6.40 3.34 3.44
CA GLY A 140 -5.49 3.19 4.57
C GLY A 140 -4.61 4.42 4.71
N VAL A 141 -4.85 5.20 5.74
CA VAL A 141 -4.00 6.35 6.13
C VAL A 141 -2.84 5.81 6.95
N ARG A 142 -1.63 5.99 6.45
CA ARG A 142 -0.42 5.50 7.11
C ARG A 142 0.16 6.52 8.09
N GLU A 143 0.04 7.78 7.75
CA GLU A 143 0.68 8.86 8.47
C GLU A 143 -0.12 10.16 8.31
N THR A 144 -0.11 10.99 9.37
CA THR A 144 -0.57 12.37 9.34
C THR A 144 0.42 13.23 10.13
N TYR A 145 0.01 13.78 11.27
CA TYR A 145 0.87 14.55 12.16
C TYR A 145 1.40 13.65 13.27
N HIS A 146 2.64 13.86 13.66
CA HIS A 146 3.25 13.26 14.84
C HIS A 146 3.14 14.21 16.02
N ILE A 147 2.93 13.65 17.20
CA ILE A 147 3.04 14.39 18.46
C ILE A 147 4.52 14.71 18.68
N ARG A 148 4.82 15.94 19.04
CA ARG A 148 6.16 16.28 19.54
C ARG A 148 6.22 15.87 21.00
N GLY A 149 6.70 14.65 21.25
CA GLY A 149 6.84 14.08 22.59
C GLY A 149 8.00 14.67 23.38
N LEU A 150 8.08 14.30 24.65
CA LEU A 150 9.22 14.64 25.53
C LEU A 150 10.49 13.90 25.07
N TYR A 151 10.31 12.69 24.53
CA TYR A 151 11.37 11.87 23.96
C TYR A 151 10.92 11.33 22.58
N THR A 152 11.88 11.16 21.68
CA THR A 152 11.65 10.51 20.38
C THR A 152 12.56 9.29 20.30
N LEU A 153 11.98 8.10 20.19
CA LEU A 153 12.70 6.85 20.05
C LEU A 153 13.60 6.89 18.81
N SER A 154 14.87 6.64 18.99
CA SER A 154 15.86 6.62 17.91
C SER A 154 16.08 5.19 17.37
N GLY A 155 16.67 5.07 16.18
CA GLY A 155 17.09 3.77 15.65
C GLY A 155 18.11 3.07 16.56
N ALA A 156 18.98 3.82 17.26
CA ALA A 156 19.93 3.26 18.22
C ALA A 156 19.24 2.68 19.44
N ASP A 157 18.18 3.30 19.94
CA ASP A 157 17.38 2.78 21.05
C ASP A 157 16.71 1.46 20.67
N ILE A 158 16.14 1.38 19.45
CA ILE A 158 15.50 0.16 18.96
C ILE A 158 16.51 -0.98 18.81
N LEU A 159 17.66 -0.70 18.19
CA LEU A 159 18.70 -1.71 17.97
C LEU A 159 19.40 -2.12 19.28
N GLY A 160 19.54 -1.20 20.21
CA GLY A 160 20.16 -1.43 21.51
C GLY A 160 19.23 -2.11 22.52
N GLY A 161 17.92 -2.15 22.27
CA GLY A 161 16.95 -2.70 23.21
C GLY A 161 16.95 -1.97 24.56
N ALA A 162 17.23 -0.66 24.56
CA ALA A 162 17.30 0.13 25.78
C ALA A 162 15.91 0.19 26.47
N PRO A 163 15.82 -0.16 27.77
CA PRO A 163 14.55 -0.05 28.49
C PRO A 163 14.16 1.41 28.66
N CYS A 164 12.90 1.75 28.43
CA CYS A 164 12.34 3.04 28.76
C CYS A 164 11.96 3.06 30.25
N ALA A 165 12.12 4.23 30.90
CA ALA A 165 11.84 4.36 32.34
C ALA A 165 10.35 4.19 32.69
N ASP A 166 9.48 4.31 31.71
CA ASP A 166 8.02 4.24 31.81
C ASP A 166 7.39 2.99 31.17
N GLY A 167 8.21 2.00 30.78
CA GLY A 167 7.73 0.69 30.31
C GLY A 167 8.38 0.16 29.05
#